data_8736217addbc32b16a25c5be31b0b072
#
_entry.id   8736217addbc32b16a25c5be31b0b072
#
_cell.length_a   1.000
_cell.length_b   1.000
_cell.length_c   1.000
_cell.angle_alpha   90.00
_cell.angle_beta   90.00
_cell.angle_gamma   90.00
#
_symmetry.space_group_name_H-M   'P 1'
#
loop_
_entity.id
_entity.type
_entity.pdbx_description
1 polymer ?
#
loop_
_entity_poly.entity_id
_entity_poly.type
_entity_poly.pdbx_seq_one_letter_code
_entity_poly.pdbx_strand_id
1 'polypeptide(L)'
;MKKFHKCFLLVMILTVTGIITACKDSNEGVSGSGNQNLSLLTGGTGGTYYPLGGQIGKIISDKTKANITPQTSGASAENMETLRVGEAEIAFSQTDIAAYALEGKEMFDGKPIDNIQAISSLYPETVQVVTTAKSGIKSIEDLKGKKVSVGAPGSGAYINAMQILEIHGLSEKDIKGQNLSFDESAEGIQAGNIDAAFITAGTPTGAVEALSVQNDIIILPIAEDKIQALVKKYPYYAEDTIPSGTYKIKSEVKTVAVKAMLVVKKDLDEDLVYEMTKAVYDNTDQITHAKGEFITAETALEGLGDMEVHPGAAKYFKEKGVSK
;
A
#
# COMPACT_ATOMS: atom_id res chain seq x y z
N MET A 1 64.01 -10.98 -39.06
CA MET A 1 65.30 -10.56 -38.52
C MET A 1 65.12 -10.17 -37.07
N LYS A 2 65.57 -11.07 -36.15
CA LYS A 2 66.63 -10.90 -35.11
C LYS A 2 66.35 -9.69 -34.19
N LYS A 3 66.30 -9.77 -32.85
CA LYS A 3 66.98 -10.57 -31.81
C LYS A 3 66.23 -10.32 -30.49
N PHE A 4 65.88 -11.30 -29.68
CA PHE A 4 66.51 -11.75 -28.44
C PHE A 4 67.18 -10.65 -27.57
N HIS A 5 66.64 -10.50 -26.32
CA HIS A 5 67.53 -10.54 -25.15
C HIS A 5 66.74 -11.02 -23.91
N LYS A 6 67.32 -12.03 -23.30
CA LYS A 6 67.02 -12.66 -22.01
C LYS A 6 67.71 -11.88 -20.88
N CYS A 7 67.33 -12.22 -19.69
CA CYS A 7 67.98 -12.06 -18.38
C CYS A 7 67.30 -10.99 -17.51
N PHE A 8 66.96 -11.19 -16.23
CA PHE A 8 67.64 -12.02 -15.22
C PHE A 8 66.67 -12.23 -14.03
N LEU A 9 66.68 -13.42 -13.49
CA LEU A 9 66.09 -13.86 -12.24
C LEU A 9 66.74 -13.16 -11.03
N LEU A 10 65.89 -12.69 -10.08
CA LEU A 10 66.35 -12.59 -8.70
C LEU A 10 65.24 -12.99 -7.73
N VAL A 11 65.40 -14.16 -7.18
CA VAL A 11 64.61 -14.72 -6.09
C VAL A 11 65.09 -14.06 -4.80
N MET A 12 64.17 -13.41 -4.08
CA MET A 12 64.42 -13.01 -2.69
C MET A 12 63.34 -13.63 -1.82
N ILE A 13 63.64 -14.75 -1.21
CA ILE A 13 62.90 -15.43 -0.16
C ILE A 13 63.09 -14.66 1.14
N LEU A 14 62.05 -14.02 1.62
CA LEU A 14 62.00 -13.50 2.99
C LEU A 14 60.94 -14.32 3.75
N THR A 15 61.43 -15.19 4.61
CA THR A 15 60.65 -15.89 5.63
C THR A 15 60.23 -14.90 6.71
N VAL A 16 58.92 -14.63 6.78
CA VAL A 16 58.31 -13.95 7.94
C VAL A 16 57.43 -14.97 8.68
N THR A 17 57.94 -15.35 9.84
CA THR A 17 57.23 -16.20 10.82
C THR A 17 56.07 -15.40 11.38
N GLY A 18 54.86 -15.72 10.93
CA GLY A 18 53.63 -15.09 11.41
C GLY A 18 53.12 -15.75 12.68
N ILE A 19 52.95 -14.96 13.69
CA ILE A 19 52.27 -15.28 14.95
C ILE A 19 50.78 -15.44 14.63
N ILE A 20 50.25 -16.65 14.72
CA ILE A 20 48.82 -16.93 14.68
C ILE A 20 48.24 -16.57 16.04
N THR A 21 47.71 -15.35 16.17
CA THR A 21 46.85 -14.99 17.27
C THR A 21 45.44 -15.46 16.92
N ALA A 22 45.02 -16.55 17.54
CA ALA A 22 43.62 -17.02 17.46
C ALA A 22 42.74 -15.97 18.13
N CYS A 23 42.06 -15.15 17.34
CA CYS A 23 40.91 -14.41 17.82
C CYS A 23 39.75 -15.42 18.00
N LYS A 24 39.45 -15.67 19.25
CA LYS A 24 38.28 -16.39 19.69
C LYS A 24 37.09 -15.50 19.37
N ASP A 25 36.26 -15.87 18.37
CA ASP A 25 34.99 -15.24 18.10
C ASP A 25 34.09 -15.45 19.32
N SER A 26 34.08 -14.47 20.21
CA SER A 26 32.98 -14.24 21.11
C SER A 26 31.86 -13.57 20.30
N ASN A 27 30.92 -14.36 19.89
CA ASN A 27 29.66 -13.92 19.36
C ASN A 27 28.84 -13.30 20.49
N GLU A 28 29.29 -12.16 21.01
CA GLU A 28 28.46 -11.28 21.81
C GLU A 28 27.57 -10.53 20.83
N GLY A 29 26.26 -10.83 20.90
CA GLY A 29 25.26 -10.08 20.18
C GLY A 29 25.45 -8.58 20.45
N VAL A 30 25.91 -7.88 19.43
CA VAL A 30 25.92 -6.42 19.42
C VAL A 30 24.44 -6.00 19.37
N SER A 31 23.85 -5.81 20.54
CA SER A 31 22.65 -5.00 20.72
C SER A 31 23.04 -3.58 20.32
N GLY A 32 23.02 -3.30 19.01
CA GLY A 32 23.37 -2.01 18.47
C GLY A 32 22.31 -0.99 18.86
N SER A 33 22.64 -0.06 19.76
CA SER A 33 21.85 1.12 20.10
C SER A 33 21.90 2.20 18.98
N GLY A 34 22.02 1.80 17.72
CA GLY A 34 21.98 2.69 16.56
C GLY A 34 20.55 2.84 16.03
N ASN A 35 20.25 3.99 15.43
CA ASN A 35 19.00 4.18 14.71
C ASN A 35 18.87 3.11 13.60
N GLN A 36 17.72 2.43 13.56
CA GLN A 36 17.41 1.49 12.49
C GLN A 36 16.79 2.25 11.31
N ASN A 37 17.37 2.14 10.12
CA ASN A 37 16.77 2.68 8.91
C ASN A 37 15.80 1.66 8.34
N LEU A 38 14.54 2.04 8.21
CA LEU A 38 13.46 1.19 7.72
C LEU A 38 12.76 1.85 6.54
N SER A 39 12.44 1.05 5.54
CA SER A 39 11.63 1.45 4.39
C SER A 39 10.15 1.32 4.72
N LEU A 40 9.36 2.32 4.39
CA LEU A 40 7.89 2.29 4.42
C LEU A 40 7.37 2.40 2.99
N LEU A 41 6.91 1.28 2.43
CA LEU A 41 6.30 1.28 1.10
C LEU A 41 4.90 1.89 1.15
N THR A 42 4.62 2.74 0.19
CA THR A 42 3.35 3.47 0.10
C THR A 42 2.58 3.07 -1.17
N GLY A 43 2.39 3.96 -2.08
CA GLY A 43 1.79 3.83 -3.39
C GLY A 43 2.20 5.04 -4.23
N GLY A 44 1.48 5.33 -5.30
CA GLY A 44 1.69 6.53 -6.10
C GLY A 44 1.37 7.80 -5.32
N THR A 45 2.00 8.91 -5.72
CA THR A 45 1.90 10.22 -5.06
C THR A 45 0.50 10.83 -5.05
N GLY A 46 -0.32 10.53 -6.05
CA GLY A 46 -1.71 11.01 -6.16
C GLY A 46 -2.73 10.31 -5.27
N GLY A 47 -2.32 9.24 -4.57
CA GLY A 47 -3.15 8.50 -3.61
C GLY A 47 -3.00 8.98 -2.17
N THR A 48 -3.58 8.22 -1.24
CA THR A 48 -3.57 8.51 0.20
C THR A 48 -2.34 7.94 0.91
N TYR A 49 -1.80 6.80 0.47
CA TYR A 49 -0.68 6.12 1.14
C TYR A 49 0.56 7.00 1.25
N TYR A 50 0.93 7.70 0.17
CA TYR A 50 2.18 8.46 0.15
C TYR A 50 2.15 9.67 1.13
N PRO A 51 1.18 10.60 1.08
CA PRO A 51 1.14 11.72 2.01
C PRO A 51 0.93 11.27 3.46
N LEU A 52 0.11 10.25 3.70
CA LEU A 52 -0.12 9.72 5.04
C LEU A 52 1.11 8.96 5.56
N GLY A 53 1.76 8.17 4.71
CA GLY A 53 3.01 7.48 5.02
C GLY A 53 4.14 8.44 5.38
N GLY A 54 4.20 9.60 4.73
CA GLY A 54 5.11 10.68 5.10
C GLY A 54 4.89 11.18 6.53
N GLN A 55 3.64 11.37 6.94
CA GLN A 55 3.30 11.84 8.29
C GLN A 55 3.53 10.75 9.34
N ILE A 56 3.10 9.52 9.09
CA ILE A 56 3.32 8.37 9.96
C ILE A 56 4.83 8.09 10.12
N GLY A 57 5.57 8.06 9.01
CA GLY A 57 7.02 7.85 9.03
C GLY A 57 7.76 8.92 9.83
N LYS A 58 7.32 10.19 9.71
CA LYS A 58 7.88 11.28 10.51
C LYS A 58 7.59 11.10 12.00
N ILE A 59 6.35 10.78 12.38
CA ILE A 59 5.98 10.54 13.79
C ILE A 59 6.83 9.42 14.38
N ILE A 60 6.97 8.29 13.68
CA ILE A 60 7.80 7.18 14.14
C ILE A 60 9.25 7.62 14.30
N SER A 61 9.81 8.31 13.31
CA SER A 61 11.21 8.76 13.35
C SER A 61 11.49 9.77 14.46
N ASP A 62 10.53 10.64 14.75
CA ASP A 62 10.67 11.66 15.81
C ASP A 62 10.55 11.06 17.23
N LYS A 63 9.84 9.95 17.38
CA LYS A 63 9.47 9.39 18.69
C LYS A 63 10.20 8.10 19.05
N THR A 64 10.89 7.47 18.10
CA THR A 64 11.56 6.18 18.29
C THR A 64 13.01 6.23 17.81
N LYS A 65 13.69 5.11 17.90
CA LYS A 65 15.03 4.93 17.31
C LYS A 65 14.97 4.45 15.84
N ALA A 66 13.79 4.30 15.27
CA ALA A 66 13.65 3.99 13.85
C ALA A 66 13.71 5.28 13.02
N ASN A 67 14.43 5.22 11.89
CA ASN A 67 14.42 6.26 10.87
C ASN A 67 13.64 5.75 9.66
N ILE A 68 12.41 6.21 9.49
CA ILE A 68 11.49 5.73 8.46
C ILE A 68 11.66 6.53 7.18
N THR A 69 11.86 5.82 6.07
CA THR A 69 11.93 6.42 4.73
C THR A 69 10.71 5.96 3.91
N PRO A 70 9.71 6.83 3.71
CA PRO A 70 8.59 6.53 2.81
C PRO A 70 9.05 6.41 1.36
N GLN A 71 8.59 5.36 0.67
CA GLN A 71 8.92 5.08 -0.72
C GLN A 71 7.64 4.88 -1.54
N THR A 72 7.63 5.37 -2.77
CA THR A 72 6.57 5.10 -3.74
C THR A 72 6.67 3.67 -4.27
N SER A 73 5.53 3.10 -4.65
CA SER A 73 5.42 1.76 -5.25
C SER A 73 4.18 1.65 -6.13
N GLY A 74 3.95 0.48 -6.72
CA GLY A 74 2.68 0.11 -7.36
C GLY A 74 1.54 -0.17 -6.37
N ALA A 75 1.73 0.04 -5.08
CA ALA A 75 0.82 -0.14 -3.96
C ALA A 75 0.62 -1.62 -3.52
N SER A 76 -0.61 -1.99 -3.11
CA SER A 76 -0.89 -3.07 -2.14
C SER A 76 -0.24 -4.41 -2.45
N ALA A 77 -0.36 -4.96 -3.67
CA ALA A 77 0.18 -6.28 -3.97
C ALA A 77 1.69 -6.25 -4.20
N GLU A 78 2.20 -5.21 -4.86
CA GLU A 78 3.65 -5.02 -4.98
C GLU A 78 4.30 -4.87 -3.60
N ASN A 79 3.65 -4.14 -2.69
CA ASN A 79 4.12 -3.97 -1.32
C ASN A 79 4.18 -5.31 -0.56
N MET A 80 3.16 -6.16 -0.68
CA MET A 80 3.16 -7.49 -0.08
C MET A 80 4.29 -8.37 -0.62
N GLU A 81 4.53 -8.35 -1.94
CA GLU A 81 5.61 -9.09 -2.57
C GLU A 81 7.00 -8.57 -2.16
N THR A 82 7.16 -7.25 -2.07
CA THR A 82 8.43 -6.63 -1.66
C THR A 82 8.77 -6.96 -0.20
N LEU A 83 7.77 -6.93 0.70
CA LEU A 83 7.95 -7.42 2.08
C LEU A 83 8.29 -8.91 2.11
N ARG A 84 7.60 -9.74 1.30
CA ARG A 84 7.84 -11.19 1.23
C ARG A 84 9.29 -11.53 0.92
N VAL A 85 9.91 -10.81 -0.01
CA VAL A 85 11.32 -11.03 -0.38
C VAL A 85 12.32 -10.30 0.53
N GLY A 86 11.84 -9.51 1.50
CA GLY A 86 12.67 -8.83 2.50
C GLY A 86 13.35 -7.56 2.01
N GLU A 87 12.84 -6.94 0.93
CA GLU A 87 13.39 -5.71 0.36
C GLU A 87 12.81 -4.43 1.00
N ALA A 88 11.85 -4.59 1.91
CA ALA A 88 11.32 -3.52 2.76
C ALA A 88 10.85 -4.09 4.10
N GLU A 89 10.62 -3.23 5.10
CA GLU A 89 10.27 -3.64 6.45
C GLU A 89 8.81 -3.37 6.77
N ILE A 90 8.26 -2.27 6.27
CA ILE A 90 6.91 -1.79 6.56
C ILE A 90 6.22 -1.42 5.25
N ALA A 91 4.92 -1.64 5.16
CA ALA A 91 4.16 -1.23 3.99
C ALA A 91 2.70 -0.91 4.29
N PHE A 92 2.11 -0.07 3.44
CA PHE A 92 0.66 0.00 3.31
C PHE A 92 0.15 -1.15 2.44
N SER A 93 -1.03 -1.64 2.76
CA SER A 93 -1.78 -2.58 1.92
C SER A 93 -3.27 -2.38 2.13
N GLN A 94 -4.08 -3.07 1.35
CA GLN A 94 -5.52 -3.24 1.56
C GLN A 94 -5.78 -4.53 2.32
N THR A 95 -6.84 -4.58 3.12
CA THR A 95 -7.19 -5.77 3.90
C THR A 95 -7.61 -6.95 3.03
N ASP A 96 -8.25 -6.72 1.89
CA ASP A 96 -8.58 -7.73 0.89
C ASP A 96 -7.31 -8.29 0.21
N ILE A 97 -6.39 -7.41 -0.18
CA ILE A 97 -5.13 -7.82 -0.81
C ILE A 97 -4.25 -8.61 0.17
N ALA A 98 -4.21 -8.19 1.44
CA ALA A 98 -3.50 -8.91 2.48
C ALA A 98 -4.08 -10.32 2.70
N ALA A 99 -5.41 -10.46 2.68
CA ALA A 99 -6.06 -11.76 2.77
C ALA A 99 -5.74 -12.63 1.54
N TYR A 100 -5.78 -12.08 0.32
CA TYR A 100 -5.39 -12.82 -0.88
C TYR A 100 -3.91 -13.23 -0.86
N ALA A 101 -3.04 -12.40 -0.29
CA ALA A 101 -1.64 -12.74 -0.10
C ALA A 101 -1.45 -13.94 0.83
N LEU A 102 -2.13 -13.96 1.99
CA LEU A 102 -2.10 -15.10 2.92
C LEU A 102 -2.60 -16.39 2.28
N GLU A 103 -3.63 -16.29 1.42
CA GLU A 103 -4.23 -17.46 0.78
C GLU A 103 -3.54 -17.85 -0.54
N GLY A 104 -2.63 -17.03 -1.06
CA GLY A 104 -2.02 -17.23 -2.37
C GLY A 104 -3.02 -17.10 -3.51
N LYS A 105 -4.05 -16.28 -3.35
CA LYS A 105 -5.11 -16.05 -4.34
C LYS A 105 -4.85 -14.82 -5.22
N GLU A 106 -5.69 -14.66 -6.23
CA GLU A 106 -5.65 -13.54 -7.18
C GLU A 106 -4.23 -13.37 -7.76
N MET A 107 -3.63 -12.20 -7.63
CA MET A 107 -2.31 -11.89 -8.18
C MET A 107 -1.14 -12.67 -7.54
N PHE A 108 -1.37 -13.40 -6.46
CA PHE A 108 -0.31 -14.16 -5.78
C PHE A 108 -0.12 -15.58 -6.32
N ASP A 109 -0.93 -16.01 -7.31
CA ASP A 109 -0.71 -17.17 -8.17
C ASP A 109 -0.34 -18.48 -7.42
N GLY A 110 -1.09 -18.82 -6.39
CA GLY A 110 -0.88 -20.03 -5.58
C GLY A 110 0.33 -19.98 -4.64
N LYS A 111 0.91 -18.80 -4.41
CA LYS A 111 2.07 -18.59 -3.54
C LYS A 111 1.67 -17.80 -2.28
N PRO A 112 1.23 -18.46 -1.21
CA PRO A 112 0.91 -17.80 0.05
C PRO A 112 2.10 -17.03 0.63
N ILE A 113 1.80 -15.92 1.27
CA ILE A 113 2.78 -15.09 2.00
C ILE A 113 2.52 -15.27 3.49
N ASP A 114 3.46 -15.86 4.23
CA ASP A 114 3.34 -16.22 5.65
C ASP A 114 4.33 -15.50 6.57
N ASN A 115 5.18 -14.67 6.00
CA ASN A 115 6.24 -13.94 6.70
C ASN A 115 5.91 -12.46 6.96
N ILE A 116 4.62 -12.10 6.93
CA ILE A 116 4.12 -10.73 7.13
C ILE A 116 3.03 -10.76 8.19
N GLN A 117 2.96 -9.73 9.02
CA GLN A 117 1.93 -9.52 10.04
C GLN A 117 1.39 -8.10 10.00
N ALA A 118 0.17 -7.90 10.49
CA ALA A 118 -0.44 -6.59 10.60
C ALA A 118 0.14 -5.79 11.76
N ILE A 119 0.31 -4.48 11.57
CA ILE A 119 0.31 -3.53 12.68
C ILE A 119 -1.16 -3.21 13.01
N SER A 120 -1.90 -2.70 12.02
CA SER A 120 -3.29 -2.25 12.23
C SER A 120 -4.03 -2.04 10.92
N SER A 121 -5.35 -2.02 10.95
CA SER A 121 -6.16 -1.34 9.94
C SER A 121 -6.19 0.17 10.21
N LEU A 122 -6.46 0.98 9.20
CA LEU A 122 -6.32 2.43 9.29
C LEU A 122 -7.64 3.16 8.96
N TYR A 123 -8.02 3.23 7.72
CA TYR A 123 -9.15 4.03 7.23
C TYR A 123 -9.85 3.33 6.06
N PRO A 124 -11.11 3.71 5.75
CA PRO A 124 -11.79 3.20 4.57
C PRO A 124 -11.16 3.73 3.27
N GLU A 125 -10.88 2.84 2.33
CA GLU A 125 -10.47 3.14 0.97
C GLU A 125 -11.67 3.02 0.06
N THR A 126 -12.28 4.15 -0.21
CA THR A 126 -13.48 4.27 -1.03
C THR A 126 -13.17 3.99 -2.49
N VAL A 127 -13.93 3.12 -3.13
CA VAL A 127 -13.86 2.93 -4.57
C VAL A 127 -14.56 4.09 -5.28
N GLN A 128 -13.83 4.76 -6.15
CA GLN A 128 -14.26 5.93 -6.89
C GLN A 128 -14.09 5.65 -8.38
N VAL A 129 -15.19 5.46 -9.12
CA VAL A 129 -15.13 5.32 -10.57
C VAL A 129 -15.36 6.68 -11.19
N VAL A 130 -14.27 7.33 -11.56
CA VAL A 130 -14.21 8.73 -11.95
C VAL A 130 -14.32 8.88 -13.46
N THR A 131 -15.16 9.79 -13.92
CA THR A 131 -15.27 10.22 -15.31
C THR A 131 -15.60 11.71 -15.39
N THR A 132 -15.78 12.27 -16.57
CA THR A 132 -16.21 13.67 -16.76
C THR A 132 -17.67 13.74 -17.24
N ALA A 133 -18.35 14.85 -16.96
CA ALA A 133 -19.70 15.10 -17.49
C ALA A 133 -19.76 15.07 -19.03
N LYS A 134 -18.65 15.36 -19.70
CA LYS A 134 -18.56 15.36 -21.17
C LYS A 134 -18.44 13.97 -21.77
N SER A 135 -18.04 12.96 -21.00
CA SER A 135 -17.86 11.57 -21.50
C SER A 135 -19.16 10.91 -21.93
N GLY A 136 -20.30 11.35 -21.36
CA GLY A 136 -21.61 10.73 -21.53
C GLY A 136 -21.78 9.41 -20.79
N ILE A 137 -20.78 8.95 -20.00
CA ILE A 137 -20.81 7.74 -19.16
C ILE A 137 -21.63 8.05 -17.91
N LYS A 138 -22.60 7.19 -17.58
CA LYS A 138 -23.51 7.39 -16.45
C LYS A 138 -23.58 6.20 -15.50
N SER A 139 -23.09 5.03 -15.93
CA SER A 139 -23.09 3.80 -15.14
C SER A 139 -21.82 2.98 -15.42
N ILE A 140 -21.58 1.96 -14.61
CA ILE A 140 -20.45 1.02 -14.80
C ILE A 140 -20.61 0.24 -16.12
N GLU A 141 -21.83 -0.09 -16.51
CA GLU A 141 -22.13 -0.80 -17.77
C GLU A 141 -21.77 0.02 -19.01
N ASP A 142 -21.80 1.36 -18.93
CA ASP A 142 -21.39 2.26 -20.01
C ASP A 142 -19.87 2.23 -20.27
N LEU A 143 -19.08 1.60 -19.41
CA LEU A 143 -17.64 1.42 -19.60
C LEU A 143 -17.32 0.44 -20.73
N LYS A 144 -18.28 -0.32 -21.21
CA LYS A 144 -18.08 -1.25 -22.34
C LYS A 144 -17.52 -0.53 -23.56
N GLY A 145 -16.36 -1.02 -24.06
CA GLY A 145 -15.64 -0.45 -25.20
C GLY A 145 -14.88 0.83 -24.92
N LYS A 146 -14.93 1.38 -23.70
CA LYS A 146 -14.26 2.61 -23.28
C LYS A 146 -12.80 2.35 -22.90
N LYS A 147 -11.99 3.42 -22.92
CA LYS A 147 -10.62 3.43 -22.39
C LYS A 147 -10.71 3.69 -20.88
N VAL A 148 -10.45 2.66 -20.09
CA VAL A 148 -10.62 2.70 -18.63
C VAL A 148 -9.30 2.44 -17.95
N SER A 149 -8.85 3.37 -17.09
CA SER A 149 -7.77 3.07 -16.17
C SER A 149 -8.28 2.18 -15.03
N VAL A 150 -7.62 1.06 -14.82
CA VAL A 150 -8.00 0.05 -13.83
C VAL A 150 -7.03 0.01 -12.63
N GLY A 151 -6.21 1.04 -12.47
CA GLY A 151 -5.18 1.12 -11.43
C GLY A 151 -3.79 0.71 -11.92
N ALA A 152 -2.77 1.09 -11.17
CA ALA A 152 -1.37 0.77 -11.49
C ALA A 152 -1.13 -0.74 -11.49
N PRO A 153 -0.11 -1.23 -12.22
CA PRO A 153 0.34 -2.61 -12.08
C PRO A 153 0.69 -2.90 -10.61
N GLY A 154 0.25 -4.05 -10.07
CA GLY A 154 0.51 -4.41 -8.67
C GLY A 154 -0.35 -3.68 -7.63
N SER A 155 -1.35 -2.88 -8.06
CA SER A 155 -2.24 -2.19 -7.13
C SER A 155 -3.43 -3.05 -6.70
N GLY A 156 -3.94 -2.82 -5.48
CA GLY A 156 -5.22 -3.37 -5.05
C GLY A 156 -6.40 -2.78 -5.82
N ALA A 157 -6.29 -1.53 -6.28
CA ALA A 157 -7.29 -0.89 -7.12
C ALA A 157 -7.59 -1.67 -8.41
N TYR A 158 -6.59 -2.36 -8.98
CA TYR A 158 -6.78 -3.25 -10.12
C TYR A 158 -7.74 -4.40 -9.80
N ILE A 159 -7.53 -5.09 -8.68
CA ILE A 159 -8.43 -6.18 -8.25
C ILE A 159 -9.83 -5.66 -7.98
N ASN A 160 -9.94 -4.53 -7.28
CA ASN A 160 -11.25 -3.92 -7.03
C ASN A 160 -11.97 -3.57 -8.34
N ALA A 161 -11.25 -3.03 -9.33
CA ALA A 161 -11.82 -2.75 -10.65
C ALA A 161 -12.35 -4.02 -11.33
N MET A 162 -11.57 -5.11 -11.33
CA MET A 162 -11.97 -6.38 -11.92
C MET A 162 -13.21 -6.97 -11.25
N GLN A 163 -13.26 -6.95 -9.91
CA GLN A 163 -14.39 -7.47 -9.13
C GLN A 163 -15.67 -6.65 -9.33
N ILE A 164 -15.55 -5.32 -9.42
CA ILE A 164 -16.69 -4.45 -9.70
C ILE A 164 -17.20 -4.64 -11.13
N LEU A 165 -16.31 -4.72 -12.12
CA LEU A 165 -16.71 -5.02 -13.49
C LEU A 165 -17.45 -6.36 -13.57
N GLU A 166 -16.93 -7.38 -12.90
CA GLU A 166 -17.54 -8.72 -12.88
C GLU A 166 -18.99 -8.68 -12.34
N ILE A 167 -19.22 -8.01 -11.21
CA ILE A 167 -20.56 -7.90 -10.62
C ILE A 167 -21.54 -7.16 -11.54
N HIS A 168 -21.03 -6.27 -12.42
CA HIS A 168 -21.84 -5.57 -13.44
C HIS A 168 -21.91 -6.34 -14.77
N GLY A 169 -21.43 -7.59 -14.82
CA GLY A 169 -21.48 -8.44 -16.01
C GLY A 169 -20.48 -8.05 -17.10
N LEU A 170 -19.44 -7.31 -16.73
CA LEU A 170 -18.32 -6.94 -17.59
C LEU A 170 -17.06 -7.71 -17.19
N SER A 171 -16.12 -7.78 -18.12
CA SER A 171 -14.78 -8.29 -17.91
C SER A 171 -13.75 -7.31 -18.46
N GLU A 172 -12.47 -7.56 -18.18
CA GLU A 172 -11.39 -6.78 -18.76
C GLU A 172 -11.42 -6.74 -20.31
N LYS A 173 -11.94 -7.79 -20.95
CA LYS A 173 -12.07 -7.88 -22.41
C LYS A 173 -13.17 -6.97 -22.97
N ASP A 174 -14.10 -6.53 -22.14
CA ASP A 174 -15.20 -5.65 -22.52
C ASP A 174 -14.79 -4.17 -22.50
N ILE A 175 -13.63 -3.83 -21.96
CA ILE A 175 -13.08 -2.48 -21.89
C ILE A 175 -11.73 -2.39 -22.63
N LYS A 176 -11.24 -1.19 -22.84
CA LYS A 176 -9.85 -0.94 -23.27
C LYS A 176 -9.05 -0.55 -22.03
N GLY A 177 -8.72 -1.57 -21.21
CA GLY A 177 -8.03 -1.41 -19.96
C GLY A 177 -6.66 -0.75 -20.11
N GLN A 178 -6.33 0.14 -19.18
CA GLN A 178 -5.02 0.78 -19.04
C GLN A 178 -4.57 0.66 -17.59
N ASN A 179 -3.34 0.24 -17.38
CA ASN A 179 -2.75 0.16 -16.04
C ASN A 179 -1.96 1.44 -15.75
N LEU A 180 -2.59 2.40 -15.09
CA LEU A 180 -2.04 3.72 -14.81
C LEU A 180 -2.11 4.02 -13.31
N SER A 181 -1.17 4.81 -12.81
CA SER A 181 -1.27 5.44 -11.48
C SER A 181 -2.47 6.40 -11.43
N PHE A 182 -2.84 6.85 -10.23
CA PHE A 182 -3.97 7.77 -10.08
C PHE A 182 -3.69 9.13 -10.71
N ASP A 183 -2.45 9.62 -10.64
CA ASP A 183 -2.03 10.86 -11.30
C ASP A 183 -2.12 10.73 -12.82
N GLU A 184 -1.54 9.68 -13.40
CA GLU A 184 -1.61 9.42 -14.85
C GLU A 184 -3.05 9.21 -15.32
N SER A 185 -3.91 8.61 -14.48
CA SER A 185 -5.34 8.43 -14.78
C SER A 185 -6.07 9.76 -14.85
N ALA A 186 -5.83 10.65 -13.87
CA ALA A 186 -6.41 11.98 -13.82
C ALA A 186 -5.95 12.85 -15.00
N GLU A 187 -4.64 12.83 -15.30
CA GLU A 187 -4.08 13.51 -16.46
C GLU A 187 -4.63 12.95 -17.79
N GLY A 188 -4.77 11.63 -17.88
CA GLY A 188 -5.35 10.95 -19.03
C GLY A 188 -6.81 11.31 -19.28
N ILE A 189 -7.62 11.43 -18.21
CA ILE A 189 -9.01 11.91 -18.28
C ILE A 189 -9.04 13.37 -18.70
N GLN A 190 -8.21 14.22 -18.11
CA GLN A 190 -8.12 15.64 -18.45
C GLN A 190 -7.74 15.87 -19.92
N ALA A 191 -6.81 15.08 -20.44
CA ALA A 191 -6.37 15.13 -21.84
C ALA A 191 -7.34 14.46 -22.83
N GLY A 192 -8.39 13.75 -22.34
CA GLY A 192 -9.33 12.99 -23.17
C GLY A 192 -8.75 11.69 -23.75
N ASN A 193 -7.65 11.21 -23.20
CA ASN A 193 -7.02 9.94 -23.57
C ASN A 193 -7.61 8.74 -22.82
N ILE A 194 -8.21 8.97 -21.66
CA ILE A 194 -8.89 8.01 -20.78
C ILE A 194 -10.33 8.49 -20.60
N ASP A 195 -11.29 7.58 -20.70
CA ASP A 195 -12.73 7.87 -20.58
C ASP A 195 -13.20 7.82 -19.11
N ALA A 196 -12.64 6.89 -18.33
CA ALA A 196 -12.93 6.72 -16.90
C ALA A 196 -11.77 6.04 -16.17
N ALA A 197 -11.72 6.16 -14.85
CA ALA A 197 -10.69 5.52 -14.00
C ALA A 197 -11.29 4.95 -12.72
N PHE A 198 -10.82 3.76 -12.33
CA PHE A 198 -11.02 3.21 -11.00
C PHE A 198 -9.94 3.72 -10.06
N ILE A 199 -10.34 4.27 -8.94
CA ILE A 199 -9.48 4.79 -7.88
C ILE A 199 -10.00 4.25 -6.55
N THR A 200 -9.19 3.43 -5.88
CA THR A 200 -9.47 2.93 -4.53
C THR A 200 -8.50 3.59 -3.57
N ALA A 201 -8.99 4.54 -2.79
CA ALA A 201 -8.17 5.36 -1.89
C ALA A 201 -9.04 6.06 -0.85
N GLY A 202 -8.42 6.67 0.16
CA GLY A 202 -9.11 7.57 1.06
C GLY A 202 -9.72 8.76 0.32
N THR A 203 -10.99 9.05 0.58
CA THR A 203 -11.73 10.17 -0.01
C THR A 203 -11.72 11.37 0.95
N PRO A 204 -11.39 12.60 0.51
CA PRO A 204 -10.95 12.97 -0.84
C PRO A 204 -9.54 12.47 -1.20
N THR A 205 -9.32 12.17 -2.49
CA THR A 205 -8.05 11.67 -3.05
C THR A 205 -7.38 12.77 -3.86
N GLY A 206 -6.09 13.01 -3.65
CA GLY A 206 -5.37 14.14 -4.25
C GLY A 206 -5.46 14.22 -5.78
N ALA A 207 -5.29 13.10 -6.50
CA ALA A 207 -5.41 13.08 -7.96
C ALA A 207 -6.83 13.44 -8.44
N VAL A 208 -7.88 13.02 -7.72
CA VAL A 208 -9.27 13.35 -8.06
C VAL A 208 -9.60 14.80 -7.73
N GLU A 209 -9.07 15.33 -6.61
CA GLU A 209 -9.19 16.73 -6.28
C GLU A 209 -8.58 17.62 -7.36
N ALA A 210 -7.33 17.31 -7.78
CA ALA A 210 -6.65 18.04 -8.85
C ALA A 210 -7.46 18.02 -10.16
N LEU A 211 -8.00 16.88 -10.55
CA LEU A 211 -8.85 16.75 -11.74
C LEU A 211 -10.13 17.61 -11.61
N SER A 212 -10.77 17.61 -10.44
CA SER A 212 -12.02 18.30 -10.16
C SER A 212 -11.91 19.84 -10.19
N VAL A 213 -10.69 20.37 -10.07
CA VAL A 213 -10.46 21.81 -10.16
C VAL A 213 -10.73 22.33 -11.57
N GLN A 214 -10.36 21.54 -12.60
CA GLN A 214 -10.41 21.94 -13.99
C GLN A 214 -11.53 21.28 -14.80
N ASN A 215 -12.16 20.23 -14.26
CA ASN A 215 -13.18 19.44 -14.97
C ASN A 215 -14.42 19.25 -14.11
N ASP A 216 -15.60 19.28 -14.74
CA ASP A 216 -16.83 18.79 -14.11
C ASP A 216 -16.76 17.25 -14.12
N ILE A 217 -16.39 16.68 -12.99
CA ILE A 217 -16.29 15.23 -12.83
C ILE A 217 -17.60 14.61 -12.39
N ILE A 218 -17.74 13.34 -12.68
CA ILE A 218 -18.80 12.45 -12.19
C ILE A 218 -18.11 11.26 -11.52
N ILE A 219 -18.58 10.88 -10.35
CA ILE A 219 -18.27 9.59 -9.74
C ILE A 219 -19.48 8.70 -10.07
N LEU A 220 -19.22 7.56 -10.73
CA LEU A 220 -20.27 6.62 -11.08
C LEU A 220 -20.76 5.88 -9.83
N PRO A 221 -22.06 5.86 -9.55
CA PRO A 221 -22.60 5.12 -8.41
C PRO A 221 -22.55 3.61 -8.67
N ILE A 222 -22.42 2.84 -7.60
CA ILE A 222 -22.67 1.41 -7.61
C ILE A 222 -24.08 1.18 -7.08
N ALA A 223 -24.92 0.51 -7.86
CA ALA A 223 -26.31 0.27 -7.49
C ALA A 223 -26.41 -0.65 -6.26
N GLU A 224 -27.43 -0.47 -5.44
CA GLU A 224 -27.63 -1.18 -4.16
C GLU A 224 -27.57 -2.71 -4.32
N ASP A 225 -28.23 -3.27 -5.33
CA ASP A 225 -28.21 -4.71 -5.61
C ASP A 225 -26.81 -5.22 -5.98
N LYS A 226 -25.97 -4.37 -6.60
CA LYS A 226 -24.57 -4.66 -6.95
C LYS A 226 -23.67 -4.57 -5.72
N ILE A 227 -23.91 -3.60 -4.84
CA ILE A 227 -23.21 -3.50 -3.54
C ILE A 227 -23.46 -4.77 -2.73
N GLN A 228 -24.72 -5.18 -2.58
CA GLN A 228 -25.09 -6.38 -1.84
C GLN A 228 -24.49 -7.67 -2.46
N ALA A 229 -24.47 -7.76 -3.78
CA ALA A 229 -23.86 -8.89 -4.49
C ALA A 229 -22.34 -8.92 -4.29
N LEU A 230 -21.68 -7.75 -4.34
CA LEU A 230 -20.23 -7.62 -4.14
C LEU A 230 -19.83 -8.02 -2.71
N VAL A 231 -20.48 -7.44 -1.68
CA VAL A 231 -20.22 -7.72 -0.26
C VAL A 231 -20.45 -9.21 0.07
N LYS A 232 -21.51 -9.81 -0.52
CA LYS A 232 -21.77 -11.23 -0.35
C LYS A 232 -20.68 -12.11 -0.95
N LYS A 233 -20.14 -11.74 -2.11
CA LYS A 233 -19.13 -12.52 -2.82
C LYS A 233 -17.72 -12.28 -2.28
N TYR A 234 -17.43 -11.05 -1.90
CA TYR A 234 -16.12 -10.57 -1.43
C TYR A 234 -16.30 -9.86 -0.07
N PRO A 235 -16.21 -10.58 1.04
CA PRO A 235 -16.59 -10.09 2.37
C PRO A 235 -15.67 -9.00 2.95
N TYR A 236 -14.66 -8.58 2.22
CA TYR A 236 -13.78 -7.47 2.59
C TYR A 236 -14.36 -6.10 2.26
N TYR A 237 -15.37 -6.05 1.38
CA TYR A 237 -16.07 -4.81 1.06
C TYR A 237 -17.11 -4.46 2.11
N ALA A 238 -17.28 -3.17 2.33
CA ALA A 238 -18.41 -2.58 3.03
C ALA A 238 -19.07 -1.53 2.13
N GLU A 239 -20.38 -1.29 2.35
CA GLU A 239 -21.06 -0.14 1.75
C GLU A 239 -20.39 1.15 2.19
N ASP A 240 -20.24 2.10 1.28
CA ASP A 240 -19.66 3.43 1.54
C ASP A 240 -20.39 4.49 0.73
N THR A 241 -20.26 5.74 1.15
CA THR A 241 -20.89 6.89 0.51
C THR A 241 -19.91 8.04 0.40
N ILE A 242 -19.76 8.58 -0.81
CA ILE A 242 -19.03 9.82 -1.03
C ILE A 242 -19.98 10.98 -0.82
N PRO A 243 -19.76 11.86 0.18
CA PRO A 243 -20.67 12.96 0.49
C PRO A 243 -20.77 13.98 -0.64
N SER A 244 -21.92 14.63 -0.76
CA SER A 244 -22.10 15.79 -1.63
C SER A 244 -21.10 16.89 -1.26
N GLY A 245 -20.62 17.63 -2.26
CA GLY A 245 -19.59 18.67 -2.08
C GLY A 245 -18.16 18.14 -2.23
N THR A 246 -17.88 16.86 -1.95
CA THR A 246 -16.59 16.22 -2.27
C THR A 246 -16.37 16.37 -3.78
N TYR A 247 -15.20 16.85 -4.19
CA TYR A 247 -14.88 17.13 -5.60
C TYR A 247 -15.91 17.99 -6.35
N LYS A 248 -16.70 18.79 -5.65
CA LYS A 248 -17.80 19.62 -6.19
C LYS A 248 -18.99 18.80 -6.75
N ILE A 249 -19.10 17.50 -6.46
CA ILE A 249 -20.28 16.72 -6.86
C ILE A 249 -21.52 17.23 -6.13
N LYS A 250 -22.67 17.23 -6.83
CA LYS A 250 -23.91 17.88 -6.33
C LYS A 250 -24.71 17.02 -5.37
N SER A 251 -24.58 15.72 -5.44
CA SER A 251 -25.27 14.75 -4.59
C SER A 251 -24.29 13.71 -4.06
N GLU A 252 -24.65 13.07 -2.96
CA GLU A 252 -23.91 11.91 -2.48
C GLU A 252 -23.89 10.78 -3.51
N VAL A 253 -22.88 9.95 -3.48
CA VAL A 253 -22.70 8.81 -4.38
C VAL A 253 -22.47 7.56 -3.56
N LYS A 254 -23.38 6.58 -3.71
CA LYS A 254 -23.23 5.25 -3.12
C LYS A 254 -22.17 4.46 -3.84
N THR A 255 -21.32 3.79 -3.06
CA THR A 255 -20.21 2.98 -3.52
C THR A 255 -19.83 1.94 -2.46
N VAL A 256 -18.63 1.40 -2.55
CA VAL A 256 -18.07 0.47 -1.57
C VAL A 256 -16.67 0.91 -1.15
N ALA A 257 -16.21 0.40 -0.01
CA ALA A 257 -14.85 0.57 0.45
C ALA A 257 -14.26 -0.76 0.92
N VAL A 258 -12.93 -0.86 0.87
CA VAL A 258 -12.11 -1.79 1.64
C VAL A 258 -11.36 -1.00 2.70
N LYS A 259 -10.56 -1.63 3.58
CA LYS A 259 -9.75 -0.87 4.57
C LYS A 259 -8.28 -0.83 4.16
N ALA A 260 -7.66 0.31 4.34
CA ALA A 260 -6.21 0.43 4.38
C ALA A 260 -5.66 -0.21 5.65
N MET A 261 -4.44 -0.74 5.59
CA MET A 261 -3.73 -1.28 6.74
C MET A 261 -2.22 -1.01 6.66
N LEU A 262 -1.55 -1.09 7.81
CA LEU A 262 -0.10 -1.20 7.89
C LEU A 262 0.27 -2.64 8.19
N VAL A 263 1.27 -3.13 7.44
CA VAL A 263 1.86 -4.46 7.59
C VAL A 263 3.37 -4.35 7.78
N VAL A 264 3.93 -5.33 8.44
CA VAL A 264 5.38 -5.43 8.68
C VAL A 264 5.86 -6.86 8.42
N LYS A 265 7.16 -7.00 8.22
CA LYS A 265 7.81 -8.31 8.26
C LYS A 265 7.60 -8.95 9.64
N LYS A 266 7.28 -10.24 9.63
CA LYS A 266 7.02 -11.03 10.84
C LYS A 266 8.22 -11.12 11.79
N ASP A 267 9.44 -11.04 11.25
CA ASP A 267 10.70 -11.14 11.98
C ASP A 267 11.23 -9.78 12.48
N LEU A 268 10.46 -8.70 12.33
CA LEU A 268 10.82 -7.40 12.89
C LEU A 268 10.77 -7.47 14.42
N ASP A 269 11.69 -6.77 15.07
CA ASP A 269 11.83 -6.81 16.53
C ASP A 269 10.55 -6.37 17.26
N GLU A 270 10.12 -7.16 18.27
CA GLU A 270 8.86 -6.93 18.99
C GLU A 270 8.81 -5.58 19.69
N ASP A 271 9.89 -5.20 20.37
CA ASP A 271 9.94 -3.92 21.09
C ASP A 271 9.96 -2.76 20.12
N LEU A 272 10.63 -2.90 18.97
CA LEU A 272 10.62 -1.88 17.92
C LEU A 272 9.22 -1.67 17.35
N VAL A 273 8.49 -2.74 17.00
CA VAL A 273 7.12 -2.64 16.47
C VAL A 273 6.17 -2.09 17.55
N TYR A 274 6.37 -2.45 18.82
CA TYR A 274 5.61 -1.84 19.92
C TYR A 274 5.84 -0.33 19.99
N GLU A 275 7.11 0.12 19.98
CA GLU A 275 7.44 1.56 20.02
C GLU A 275 6.90 2.31 18.80
N MET A 276 6.99 1.73 17.61
CA MET A 276 6.43 2.34 16.38
C MET A 276 4.91 2.46 16.48
N THR A 277 4.22 1.39 16.91
CA THR A 277 2.76 1.41 17.07
C THR A 277 2.34 2.46 18.09
N LYS A 278 3.02 2.48 19.24
CA LYS A 278 2.81 3.47 20.30
C LYS A 278 3.06 4.90 19.79
N ALA A 279 4.13 5.11 19.04
CA ALA A 279 4.45 6.42 18.50
C ALA A 279 3.33 6.95 17.59
N VAL A 280 2.76 6.12 16.72
CA VAL A 280 1.66 6.51 15.84
C VAL A 280 0.40 6.80 16.65
N TYR A 281 -0.07 5.84 17.46
CA TYR A 281 -1.38 5.91 18.09
C TYR A 281 -1.46 6.85 19.29
N ASP A 282 -0.34 7.15 19.95
CA ASP A 282 -0.29 8.19 21.00
C ASP A 282 -0.12 9.62 20.43
N ASN A 283 0.04 9.77 19.09
CA ASN A 283 0.25 11.06 18.44
C ASN A 283 -0.58 11.23 17.15
N THR A 284 -1.76 10.63 17.09
CA THR A 284 -2.65 10.75 15.91
C THR A 284 -3.11 12.18 15.64
N ASP A 285 -3.10 13.04 16.64
CA ASP A 285 -3.36 14.48 16.53
C ASP A 285 -2.33 15.22 15.64
N GLN A 286 -1.16 14.65 15.41
CA GLN A 286 -0.14 15.19 14.50
C GLN A 286 -0.37 14.77 13.03
N ILE A 287 -1.31 13.86 12.78
CA ILE A 287 -1.70 13.46 11.43
C ILE A 287 -2.71 14.48 10.89
N THR A 288 -2.25 15.36 10.02
CA THR A 288 -3.07 16.44 9.44
C THR A 288 -3.85 16.03 8.19
N HIS A 289 -3.53 14.86 7.62
CA HIS A 289 -4.29 14.30 6.50
C HIS A 289 -5.73 13.96 6.96
N ALA A 290 -6.73 14.24 6.11
CA ALA A 290 -8.15 14.03 6.44
C ALA A 290 -8.46 12.59 6.93
N LYS A 291 -7.73 11.58 6.45
CA LYS A 291 -7.88 10.19 6.91
C LYS A 291 -7.26 9.89 8.28
N GLY A 292 -6.53 10.84 8.87
CA GLY A 292 -6.02 10.73 10.24
C GLY A 292 -7.11 10.56 11.29
N GLU A 293 -8.29 11.16 11.08
CA GLU A 293 -9.45 11.01 11.99
C GLU A 293 -9.94 9.57 12.18
N PHE A 294 -9.68 8.69 11.20
CA PHE A 294 -10.05 7.27 11.25
C PHE A 294 -8.99 6.40 11.92
N ILE A 295 -7.79 6.92 12.17
CA ILE A 295 -6.68 6.17 12.77
C ILE A 295 -6.82 6.25 14.29
N THR A 296 -7.56 5.31 14.85
CA THR A 296 -7.82 5.23 16.29
C THR A 296 -7.47 3.84 16.82
N ALA A 297 -7.10 3.77 18.10
CA ALA A 297 -6.76 2.48 18.71
C ALA A 297 -7.98 1.54 18.75
N GLU A 298 -9.17 2.10 18.97
CA GLU A 298 -10.43 1.36 19.10
C GLU A 298 -10.77 0.55 17.84
N THR A 299 -10.48 1.09 16.65
CA THR A 299 -10.80 0.47 15.35
C THR A 299 -9.62 -0.21 14.68
N ALA A 300 -8.43 -0.12 15.27
CA ALA A 300 -7.17 -0.55 14.66
C ALA A 300 -7.10 -2.05 14.32
N LEU A 301 -7.88 -2.89 14.98
CA LEU A 301 -7.88 -4.34 14.74
C LEU A 301 -9.10 -4.84 13.94
N GLU A 302 -9.98 -3.91 13.51
CA GLU A 302 -11.15 -4.26 12.72
C GLU A 302 -10.80 -4.58 11.26
N GLY A 303 -11.45 -5.58 10.69
CA GLY A 303 -11.33 -5.94 9.27
C GLY A 303 -10.02 -6.61 8.88
N LEU A 304 -9.18 -6.99 9.83
CA LEU A 304 -7.91 -7.69 9.56
C LEU A 304 -8.08 -9.15 9.10
N GLY A 305 -9.31 -9.70 9.16
CA GLY A 305 -9.57 -11.09 8.76
C GLY A 305 -8.67 -12.08 9.50
N ASP A 306 -8.02 -12.99 8.77
CA ASP A 306 -7.11 -13.99 9.34
C ASP A 306 -5.67 -13.50 9.50
N MET A 307 -5.36 -12.25 9.09
CA MET A 307 -4.03 -11.68 9.25
C MET A 307 -3.67 -11.59 10.74
N GLU A 308 -2.58 -12.23 11.12
CA GLU A 308 -2.04 -12.12 12.48
C GLU A 308 -1.55 -10.71 12.75
N VAL A 309 -1.79 -10.23 13.97
CA VAL A 309 -1.22 -8.96 14.44
C VAL A 309 0.17 -9.23 15.00
N HIS A 310 1.13 -8.39 14.63
CA HIS A 310 2.50 -8.50 15.14
C HIS A 310 2.53 -8.38 16.65
N PRO A 311 3.31 -9.22 17.38
CA PRO A 311 3.32 -9.25 18.85
C PRO A 311 3.52 -7.87 19.49
N GLY A 312 4.41 -7.04 18.96
CA GLY A 312 4.64 -5.68 19.43
C GLY A 312 3.41 -4.78 19.30
N ALA A 313 2.70 -4.84 18.15
CA ALA A 313 1.46 -4.10 17.97
C ALA A 313 0.34 -4.63 18.88
N ALA A 314 0.20 -5.95 18.98
CA ALA A 314 -0.79 -6.59 19.86
C ALA A 314 -0.58 -6.21 21.34
N LYS A 315 0.67 -6.10 21.79
CA LYS A 315 1.02 -5.65 23.15
C LYS A 315 0.49 -4.23 23.40
N TYR A 316 0.74 -3.29 22.49
CA TYR A 316 0.24 -1.92 22.62
C TYR A 316 -1.29 -1.85 22.65
N PHE A 317 -1.99 -2.50 21.71
CA PHE A 317 -3.45 -2.47 21.66
C PHE A 317 -4.08 -3.12 22.90
N LYS A 318 -3.49 -4.19 23.41
CA LYS A 318 -3.93 -4.80 24.67
C LYS A 318 -3.82 -3.84 25.87
N GLU A 319 -2.77 -3.02 25.93
CA GLU A 319 -2.64 -1.97 26.96
C GLU A 319 -3.73 -0.90 26.85
N LYS A 320 -4.23 -0.64 25.62
CA LYS A 320 -5.36 0.25 25.38
C LYS A 320 -6.73 -0.42 25.58
N GLY A 321 -6.76 -1.70 25.96
CA GLY A 321 -8.00 -2.46 26.17
C GLY A 321 -8.64 -2.94 24.85
N VAL A 322 -7.90 -2.94 23.74
CA VAL A 322 -8.35 -3.42 22.45
C VAL A 322 -7.75 -4.79 22.15
N SER A 323 -8.58 -5.73 21.73
CA SER A 323 -8.17 -7.08 21.32
C SER A 323 -8.94 -7.50 20.07
N LYS A 324 -8.30 -8.30 19.22
CA LYS A 324 -8.92 -8.93 18.05
C LYS A 324 -9.87 -10.05 18.47
#